data_5f0bda1dfd1972d0ab59bc782d734fb8
#
_entry.id   5f0bda1dfd1972d0ab59bc782d734fb8
#
_cell.length_a   1.000
_cell.length_b   1.000
_cell.length_c   1.000
_cell.angle_alpha   90.00
_cell.angle_beta   90.00
_cell.angle_gamma   90.00
#
_symmetry.space_group_name_H-M   'P 1'
#
loop_
_entity.id
_entity.type
_entity.pdbx_description
1 polymer ?
#
loop_
_entity_poly.entity_id
_entity_poly.type
_entity_poly.pdbx_seq_one_letter_code
_entity_poly.pdbx_strand_id
1 'polypeptide(L)'
;MADSEKDMKLYYSITEVADMFGVNPSLLRFWEKEFPQIAPKTGSRGVRQYRKEDVETVRLVYHLVKEKGMTLPGARQKLKDNKEATVRNFEIITRLKEIKEELLAIKKELDER
;
A
#
# COMPACT_ATOMS: atom_id res chain seq x y z
N MET A 1 19.71 -5.29 4.72
CA MET A 1 19.76 -6.51 3.90
C MET A 1 18.47 -7.30 4.00
N ALA A 2 17.98 -7.60 5.21
CA ALA A 2 16.68 -8.23 5.38
C ALA A 2 15.53 -7.42 4.78
N ASP A 3 15.63 -6.09 4.82
CA ASP A 3 14.63 -5.19 4.25
C ASP A 3 14.61 -5.23 2.73
N SER A 4 15.76 -5.45 2.08
CA SER A 4 15.84 -5.58 0.63
C SER A 4 15.10 -6.82 0.13
N GLU A 5 15.19 -7.93 0.86
CA GLU A 5 14.50 -9.16 0.51
C GLU A 5 12.99 -8.99 0.63
N LYS A 6 12.53 -8.29 1.67
CA LYS A 6 11.10 -7.98 1.84
C LYS A 6 10.59 -7.06 0.73
N ASP A 7 11.39 -6.07 0.33
CA ASP A 7 11.05 -5.14 -0.74
C ASP A 7 10.97 -5.82 -2.09
N MET A 8 11.68 -6.93 -2.28
CA MET A 8 11.69 -7.70 -3.52
C MET A 8 10.55 -8.72 -3.59
N LYS A 9 9.83 -8.94 -2.50
CA LYS A 9 8.71 -9.87 -2.51
C LYS A 9 7.54 -9.26 -3.29
N LEU A 10 7.13 -9.94 -4.34
CA LEU A 10 6.08 -9.46 -5.24
C LEU A 10 4.67 -9.75 -4.71
N TYR A 11 4.49 -10.87 -4.03
CA TYR A 11 3.19 -11.34 -3.57
C TYR A 11 3.25 -11.87 -2.15
N TYR A 12 2.14 -11.66 -1.43
CA TYR A 12 1.94 -12.16 -0.07
C TYR A 12 0.68 -13.01 -0.06
N SER A 13 0.70 -14.10 0.71
CA SER A 13 -0.49 -14.91 0.92
C SER A 13 -1.46 -14.20 1.87
N ILE A 14 -2.72 -14.63 1.89
CA ILE A 14 -3.70 -14.09 2.84
C ILE A 14 -3.28 -14.35 4.29
N THR A 15 -2.65 -15.50 4.56
CA THR A 15 -2.14 -15.84 5.88
C THR A 15 -1.03 -14.89 6.31
N GLU A 16 -0.10 -14.59 5.40
CA GLU A 16 0.98 -13.65 5.68
C GLU A 16 0.45 -12.25 5.99
N VAL A 17 -0.52 -11.78 5.19
CA VAL A 17 -1.13 -10.46 5.40
C VAL A 17 -1.91 -10.43 6.71
N ALA A 18 -2.68 -11.49 7.00
CA ALA A 18 -3.40 -11.59 8.25
C ALA A 18 -2.46 -11.53 9.46
N ASP A 19 -1.32 -12.23 9.37
CA ASP A 19 -0.31 -12.22 10.44
C ASP A 19 0.30 -10.83 10.63
N MET A 20 0.53 -10.09 9.56
CA MET A 20 1.06 -8.72 9.64
C MET A 20 0.19 -7.80 10.49
N PHE A 21 -1.12 -7.98 10.43
CA PHE A 21 -2.08 -7.12 11.11
C PHE A 21 -2.71 -7.76 12.35
N GLY A 22 -2.32 -9.00 12.67
CA GLY A 22 -2.86 -9.71 13.82
C GLY A 22 -4.35 -9.98 13.71
N VAL A 23 -4.84 -10.27 12.51
CA VAL A 23 -6.25 -10.55 12.24
C VAL A 23 -6.42 -11.92 11.61
N ASN A 24 -7.66 -12.42 11.58
CA ASN A 24 -7.97 -13.69 10.95
C ASN A 24 -8.07 -13.53 9.42
N PRO A 25 -7.67 -14.53 8.64
CA PRO A 25 -7.86 -14.49 7.20
C PRO A 25 -9.32 -14.28 6.77
N SER A 26 -10.28 -14.77 7.55
CA SER A 26 -11.70 -14.57 7.26
C SER A 26 -12.10 -13.08 7.31
N LEU A 27 -11.46 -12.29 8.18
CA LEU A 27 -11.71 -10.86 8.22
C LEU A 27 -11.20 -10.18 6.94
N LEU A 28 -10.04 -10.60 6.43
CA LEU A 28 -9.52 -10.08 5.16
C LEU A 28 -10.44 -10.42 3.99
N ARG A 29 -11.00 -11.62 3.96
CA ARG A 29 -11.98 -12.01 2.94
C ARG A 29 -13.24 -11.14 3.01
N PHE A 30 -13.69 -10.86 4.22
CA PHE A 30 -14.82 -9.95 4.45
C PHE A 30 -14.50 -8.54 3.94
N TRP A 31 -13.31 -8.05 4.26
CA TRP A 31 -12.89 -6.72 3.80
C TRP A 31 -12.73 -6.65 2.28
N GLU A 32 -12.32 -7.72 1.62
CA GLU A 32 -12.29 -7.77 0.15
C GLU A 32 -13.65 -7.49 -0.45
N LYS A 33 -14.72 -8.01 0.17
CA LYS A 33 -16.09 -7.79 -0.28
C LYS A 33 -16.56 -6.38 0.01
N GLU A 34 -16.21 -5.85 1.16
CA GLU A 34 -16.66 -4.53 1.60
C GLU A 34 -15.85 -3.39 0.98
N PHE A 35 -14.60 -3.64 0.64
CA PHE A 35 -13.67 -2.64 0.11
C PHE A 35 -13.12 -3.09 -1.25
N PRO A 36 -13.75 -2.68 -2.36
CA PRO A 36 -13.29 -3.08 -3.70
C PRO A 36 -11.85 -2.68 -4.01
N GLN A 37 -11.31 -1.71 -3.26
CA GLN A 37 -9.93 -1.26 -3.41
C GLN A 37 -8.92 -2.34 -3.00
N ILE A 38 -9.33 -3.29 -2.15
CA ILE A 38 -8.53 -4.48 -1.84
C ILE A 38 -8.83 -5.50 -2.93
N ALA A 39 -7.94 -5.61 -3.91
CA ALA A 39 -8.15 -6.43 -5.09
C ALA A 39 -6.97 -7.36 -5.35
N PRO A 40 -6.73 -8.36 -4.47
CA PRO A 40 -5.64 -9.29 -4.69
C PRO A 40 -5.92 -10.14 -5.93
N LYS A 41 -4.85 -10.49 -6.64
CA LYS A 41 -4.95 -11.43 -7.74
C LYS A 41 -5.32 -12.80 -7.21
N THR A 42 -6.23 -13.48 -7.90
CA THR A 42 -6.54 -14.88 -7.61
C THR A 42 -5.77 -15.73 -8.62
N GLY A 43 -4.82 -16.51 -8.13
CA GLY A 43 -4.05 -17.42 -8.97
C GLY A 43 -4.82 -18.70 -9.26
N SER A 44 -4.14 -19.65 -9.90
CA SER A 44 -4.69 -21.00 -10.10
C SER A 44 -5.06 -21.61 -8.75
N ARG A 45 -6.14 -22.38 -8.69
CA ARG A 45 -6.69 -22.98 -7.46
C ARG A 45 -7.30 -21.99 -6.47
N GLY A 46 -7.62 -20.77 -6.90
CA GLY A 46 -8.27 -19.79 -6.04
C GLY A 46 -7.37 -19.20 -4.95
N VAL A 47 -6.06 -19.36 -5.06
CA VAL A 47 -5.11 -18.82 -4.08
C VAL A 47 -4.98 -17.31 -4.28
N ARG A 48 -5.17 -16.53 -3.21
CA ARG A 48 -5.04 -15.09 -3.23
C ARG A 48 -3.58 -14.67 -3.18
N GLN A 49 -3.24 -13.71 -4.02
CA GLN A 49 -1.90 -13.12 -4.09
C GLN A 49 -2.02 -11.62 -3.88
N TYR A 50 -1.68 -11.16 -2.67
CA TYR A 50 -1.69 -9.74 -2.33
C TYR A 50 -0.41 -9.09 -2.80
N ARG A 51 -0.53 -8.04 -3.59
CA ARG A 51 0.62 -7.21 -3.99
C ARG A 51 0.91 -6.21 -2.88
N LYS A 52 2.05 -5.54 -2.96
CA LYS A 52 2.42 -4.51 -2.00
C LYS A 52 1.33 -3.42 -1.89
N GLU A 53 0.75 -3.03 -3.01
CA GLU A 53 -0.34 -2.05 -3.05
C GLU A 53 -1.57 -2.54 -2.29
N ASP A 54 -1.91 -3.81 -2.42
CA ASP A 54 -3.02 -4.41 -1.71
C ASP A 54 -2.77 -4.43 -0.20
N VAL A 55 -1.55 -4.73 0.21
CA VAL A 55 -1.14 -4.71 1.62
C VAL A 55 -1.28 -3.30 2.19
N GLU A 56 -0.88 -2.29 1.45
CA GLU A 56 -1.03 -0.89 1.86
C GLU A 56 -2.49 -0.48 1.99
N THR A 57 -3.34 -0.96 1.09
CA THR A 57 -4.79 -0.73 1.18
C THR A 57 -5.37 -1.41 2.42
N VAL A 58 -4.96 -2.63 2.72
CA VAL A 58 -5.37 -3.34 3.95
C VAL A 58 -4.92 -2.57 5.19
N ARG A 59 -3.71 -2.03 5.18
CA ARG A 59 -3.19 -1.20 6.27
C ARG A 59 -4.08 0.00 6.53
N LEU A 60 -4.50 0.68 5.48
CA LEU A 60 -5.39 1.83 5.58
C LEU A 60 -6.77 1.43 6.11
N VAL A 61 -7.34 0.34 5.60
CA VAL A 61 -8.62 -0.19 6.10
C VAL A 61 -8.51 -0.54 7.59
N TYR A 62 -7.44 -1.22 7.99
CA TYR A 62 -7.19 -1.57 9.39
C TYR A 62 -7.17 -0.30 10.25
N HIS A 63 -6.45 0.71 9.82
CA HIS A 63 -6.36 1.99 10.53
C HIS A 63 -7.74 2.64 10.69
N LEU A 64 -8.52 2.71 9.62
CA LEU A 64 -9.82 3.37 9.64
C LEU A 64 -10.85 2.60 10.48
N VAL A 65 -10.91 1.28 10.33
CA VAL A 65 -11.94 0.45 10.97
C VAL A 65 -11.54 0.05 12.38
N LYS A 66 -10.33 -0.44 12.59
CA LYS A 66 -9.89 -0.99 13.88
C LYS A 66 -9.33 0.07 14.82
N GLU A 67 -8.55 0.99 14.30
CA GLU A 67 -7.91 2.00 15.14
C GLU A 67 -8.79 3.23 15.35
N LYS A 68 -9.43 3.73 14.29
CA LYS A 68 -10.33 4.89 14.38
C LYS A 68 -11.78 4.51 14.67
N GLY A 69 -12.15 3.25 14.51
CA GLY A 69 -13.51 2.79 14.78
C GLY A 69 -14.56 3.33 13.82
N MET A 70 -14.17 3.61 12.58
CA MET A 70 -15.11 4.10 11.57
C MET A 70 -16.10 3.01 11.14
N THR A 71 -17.29 3.40 10.72
CA THR A 71 -18.23 2.49 10.09
C THR A 71 -17.72 2.03 8.74
N LEU A 72 -18.21 0.88 8.26
CA LEU A 72 -17.80 0.38 6.94
C LEU A 72 -18.13 1.36 5.81
N PRO A 73 -19.35 1.95 5.73
CA PRO A 73 -19.63 2.97 4.72
C PRO A 73 -18.72 4.19 4.82
N GLY A 74 -18.44 4.66 6.03
CA GLY A 74 -17.55 5.79 6.26
C GLY A 74 -16.13 5.50 5.81
N ALA A 75 -15.63 4.31 6.12
CA ALA A 75 -14.31 3.87 5.70
C ALA A 75 -14.22 3.72 4.18
N ARG A 76 -15.26 3.18 3.54
CA ARG A 76 -15.31 3.09 2.06
C ARG A 76 -15.23 4.46 1.40
N GLN A 77 -15.97 5.44 1.92
CA GLN A 77 -15.94 6.80 1.39
C GLN A 77 -14.56 7.43 1.58
N LYS A 78 -13.96 7.22 2.73
CA LYS A 78 -12.61 7.74 3.04
C LYS A 78 -11.56 7.15 2.10
N LEU A 79 -11.64 5.86 1.81
CA LEU A 79 -10.74 5.20 0.85
C LEU A 79 -10.89 5.77 -0.55
N LYS A 80 -12.12 5.99 -0.99
CA LYS A 80 -12.39 6.58 -2.30
C LYS A 80 -11.78 7.97 -2.40
N ASP A 81 -11.97 8.80 -1.39
CA ASP A 81 -11.41 10.15 -1.35
C ASP A 81 -9.89 10.14 -1.31
N ASN A 82 -9.32 9.25 -0.49
CA ASN A 82 -7.87 9.14 -0.31
C ASN A 82 -7.16 8.59 -1.54
N LYS A 83 -7.85 7.81 -2.38
CA LYS A 83 -7.23 7.28 -3.60
C LYS A 83 -6.78 8.41 -4.52
N GLU A 84 -7.62 9.40 -4.74
CA GLU A 84 -7.29 10.56 -5.56
C GLU A 84 -6.18 11.40 -4.93
N ALA A 85 -6.26 11.62 -3.62
CA ALA A 85 -5.24 12.36 -2.88
C ALA A 85 -3.89 11.61 -2.89
N THR A 86 -3.92 10.30 -2.77
CA THR A 86 -2.72 9.45 -2.77
C THR A 86 -2.02 9.51 -4.13
N VAL A 87 -2.78 9.47 -5.22
CA VAL A 87 -2.21 9.60 -6.57
C VAL A 87 -1.53 10.96 -6.73
N ARG A 88 -2.19 12.04 -6.33
CA ARG A 88 -1.60 13.38 -6.39
C ARG A 88 -0.34 13.49 -5.53
N ASN A 89 -0.38 12.95 -4.32
CA ASN A 89 0.78 12.96 -3.42
C ASN A 89 1.94 12.16 -3.99
N PHE A 90 1.67 11.03 -4.61
CA PHE A 90 2.69 10.23 -5.27
C PHE A 90 3.37 11.00 -6.40
N GLU A 91 2.59 11.69 -7.23
CA GLU A 91 3.12 12.52 -8.31
C GLU A 91 4.02 13.64 -7.78
N ILE A 92 3.58 14.30 -6.71
CA ILE A 92 4.36 15.36 -6.05
C ILE A 92 5.67 14.81 -5.50
N ILE A 93 5.62 13.69 -4.80
CA ILE A 93 6.82 13.05 -4.23
C ILE A 93 7.79 12.65 -5.33
N THR A 94 7.29 12.08 -6.41
CA THR A 94 8.12 11.68 -7.56
C THR A 94 8.82 12.89 -8.15
N ARG A 95 8.10 14.01 -8.33
CA ARG A 95 8.69 15.24 -8.85
C ARG A 95 9.73 15.82 -7.91
N LEU A 96 9.48 15.77 -6.61
CA LEU A 96 10.46 16.23 -5.61
C LEU A 96 11.74 15.41 -5.64
N LYS A 97 11.63 14.10 -5.83
CA LYS A 97 12.80 13.23 -5.96
C LYS A 97 13.62 13.57 -7.21
N GLU A 98 12.96 13.81 -8.34
CA GLU A 98 13.61 14.24 -9.57
C GLU A 98 14.38 15.54 -9.37
N ILE A 99 13.75 16.52 -8.73
CA ILE A 99 14.38 17.81 -8.43
C ILE A 99 15.61 17.62 -7.54
N LYS A 100 15.48 16.78 -6.52
CA LYS A 100 16.61 16.48 -5.62
C LYS A 100 17.78 15.89 -6.39
N GLU A 101 17.52 14.95 -7.28
CA GLU A 101 18.56 14.32 -8.11
C GLU A 101 19.22 15.34 -9.03
N GLU A 102 18.44 16.22 -9.67
CA GLU A 102 18.94 17.29 -10.50
C GLU A 102 19.87 18.24 -9.71
N LEU A 103 19.46 18.62 -8.51
CA LEU A 103 20.26 19.49 -7.64
C LEU A 103 21.55 18.82 -7.19
N LEU A 104 21.50 17.53 -6.86
CA LEU A 104 22.70 16.79 -6.47
C LEU A 104 23.68 16.66 -7.63
N ALA A 105 23.18 16.47 -8.86
CA ALA A 105 24.02 16.41 -10.05
C ALA A 105 24.72 17.77 -10.30
N ILE A 106 24.01 18.87 -10.13
CA ILE A 106 24.57 20.22 -10.25
C ILE A 106 25.64 20.45 -9.19
N LYS A 107 25.36 20.07 -7.96
CA LYS A 107 26.31 20.21 -6.85
C LYS A 107 27.59 19.43 -7.15
N LYS A 108 27.47 18.22 -7.64
CA LYS A 108 28.61 17.38 -8.01
C LYS A 108 29.46 18.06 -9.08
N GLU A 109 28.84 18.60 -10.13
CA GLU A 109 29.54 19.34 -11.16
C GLU A 109 30.33 20.53 -10.59
N LEU A 110 29.72 21.29 -9.72
CA LEU A 110 30.35 22.44 -9.09
C LEU A 110 31.54 22.04 -8.21
N ASP A 111 31.39 20.94 -7.46
CA ASP A 111 32.46 20.44 -6.58
C ASP A 111 33.64 19.88 -7.36
N GLU A 112 33.44 19.44 -8.59
CA GLU A 112 34.51 18.92 -9.45
C GLU A 112 35.31 20.02 -10.17
N ARG A 113 34.86 21.25 -10.11
CA ARG A 113 35.58 22.40 -10.66
C ARG A 113 36.59 22.93 -9.64
#